data_9ceb01821a4415efe8ce1e80e7c236f6
#
_entry.id   9ceb01821a4415efe8ce1e80e7c236f6
#
_cell.length_a   1.000
_cell.length_b   1.000
_cell.length_c   1.000
_cell.angle_alpha   90.00
_cell.angle_beta   90.00
_cell.angle_gamma   90.00
#
_symmetry.space_group_name_H-M   'P 1'
#
loop_
_entity.id
_entity.type
_entity.pdbx_description
1 polymer ?
#
loop_
_entity_poly.entity_id
_entity_poly.type
_entity_poly.pdbx_seq_one_letter_code
_entity_poly.pdbx_strand_id
1 'polypeptide(L)'
;FTGTPRFEVNGKVEGKITQTTEMLFGECVHNYLIKDAIFDNNVLGFHVEHIKTMEGDFDWDDPTLADAIDVNELYMSEERMSLIANHIIQNHKAKTRNRQYTAIFAVSSIEALVKYYDIFKSIKHDLNISGIFSYGQNEDAEGKDEHSRDALERIIKDYNEIYSTNFSTDTFAAYHKDISDRVKGKKTKPLDILLVVNMFLTGFDSKT
;
A
#
# COMPACT_ATOMS: atom_id res chain seq x y z
N PHE A 1 21.42 9.10 8.93
CA PHE A 1 21.00 8.40 7.72
C PHE A 1 19.48 8.24 7.72
N THR A 2 18.80 8.62 6.62
CA THR A 2 17.37 8.40 6.42
C THR A 2 17.09 8.10 4.95
N GLY A 3 16.15 7.18 4.68
CA GLY A 3 15.67 6.88 3.33
C GLY A 3 14.55 7.81 2.85
N THR A 4 13.99 8.64 3.73
CA THR A 4 12.86 9.53 3.46
C THR A 4 13.09 10.90 4.11
N PRO A 5 13.91 11.78 3.51
CA PRO A 5 14.11 13.11 4.04
C PRO A 5 12.81 13.94 3.97
N ARG A 6 12.61 14.78 4.98
CA ARG A 6 11.51 15.75 5.02
C ARG A 6 12.00 17.09 4.54
N PHE A 7 11.35 17.60 3.51
CA PHE A 7 11.52 18.93 2.95
C PHE A 7 10.37 19.83 3.40
N GLU A 8 10.38 21.10 3.06
CA GLU A 8 9.27 22.02 3.37
C GLU A 8 7.91 21.53 2.84
N VAL A 9 7.91 20.90 1.66
CA VAL A 9 6.69 20.41 0.99
C VAL A 9 6.08 19.18 1.68
N ASN A 10 6.87 18.38 2.41
CA ASN A 10 6.43 17.12 3.05
C ASN A 10 6.82 17.05 4.54
N GLY A 11 7.23 18.17 5.11
CA GLY A 11 7.56 18.28 6.53
C GLY A 11 6.32 18.22 7.41
N LYS A 12 6.50 17.72 8.65
CA LYS A 12 5.45 17.80 9.66
C LYS A 12 5.33 19.23 10.15
N VAL A 13 4.13 19.80 10.09
CA VAL A 13 3.86 21.13 10.59
C VAL A 13 3.55 21.05 12.10
N GLU A 14 4.37 21.67 12.94
CA GLU A 14 4.10 21.87 14.35
C GLU A 14 3.94 23.38 14.62
N GLY A 15 2.71 23.80 14.87
CA GLY A 15 2.37 25.23 15.02
C GLY A 15 2.56 25.98 13.69
N LYS A 16 3.52 26.93 13.63
CA LYS A 16 3.83 27.70 12.44
C LYS A 16 5.14 27.26 11.75
N ILE A 17 5.77 26.20 12.22
CA ILE A 17 7.08 25.75 11.77
C ILE A 17 6.95 24.39 11.12
N THR A 18 7.44 24.26 9.89
CA THR A 18 7.57 22.97 9.21
C THR A 18 8.87 22.30 9.64
N GLN A 19 8.80 21.17 10.30
CA GLN A 19 9.98 20.39 10.70
C GLN A 19 10.56 19.68 9.48
N THR A 20 11.77 20.09 9.07
CA THR A 20 12.53 19.44 7.98
C THR A 20 13.67 18.58 8.53
N THR A 21 14.17 17.66 7.70
CA THR A 21 15.36 16.86 8.04
C THR A 21 16.59 17.75 8.24
N GLU A 22 16.73 18.81 7.46
CA GLU A 22 17.83 19.76 7.57
C GLU A 22 17.79 20.53 8.91
N MET A 23 16.61 20.95 9.37
CA MET A 23 16.48 21.60 10.67
C MET A 23 16.91 20.72 11.84
N LEU A 24 16.70 19.40 11.71
CA LEU A 24 16.99 18.43 12.79
C LEU A 24 18.45 17.97 12.78
N PHE A 25 19.04 17.82 11.59
CA PHE A 25 20.34 17.14 11.41
C PHE A 25 21.40 18.01 10.73
N GLY A 26 21.08 19.23 10.35
CA GLY A 26 21.96 20.14 9.61
C GLY A 26 21.96 19.85 8.10
N GLU A 27 22.90 20.50 7.40
CA GLU A 27 23.03 20.43 5.95
C GLU A 27 23.25 19.00 5.45
N CYS A 28 22.62 18.65 4.32
CA CYS A 28 22.78 17.35 3.67
C CYS A 28 24.18 17.21 3.08
N VAL A 29 25.02 16.39 3.71
CA VAL A 29 26.41 16.15 3.25
C VAL A 29 26.50 15.23 2.04
N HIS A 30 25.53 14.35 1.83
CA HIS A 30 25.47 13.42 0.69
C HIS A 30 24.06 12.93 0.47
N ASN A 31 23.64 12.83 -0.79
CA ASN A 31 22.43 12.14 -1.17
C ASN A 31 22.75 11.10 -2.27
N TYR A 32 22.03 9.98 -2.21
CA TYR A 32 22.08 8.94 -3.23
C TYR A 32 20.64 8.61 -3.60
N LEU A 33 20.21 9.14 -4.73
CA LEU A 33 18.82 9.05 -5.18
C LEU A 33 18.61 7.78 -5.99
N ILE A 34 17.33 7.38 -6.15
CA ILE A 34 16.98 6.19 -6.93
C ILE A 34 17.47 6.27 -8.39
N LYS A 35 17.50 7.48 -8.97
CA LYS A 35 18.07 7.70 -10.31
C LYS A 35 19.56 7.35 -10.38
N ASP A 36 20.31 7.66 -9.32
CA ASP A 36 21.73 7.38 -9.23
C ASP A 36 21.95 5.88 -9.05
N ALA A 37 21.11 5.24 -8.20
CA ALA A 37 21.14 3.79 -7.97
C ALA A 37 20.76 2.98 -9.24
N ILE A 38 19.86 3.49 -10.08
CA ILE A 38 19.52 2.89 -11.38
C ILE A 38 20.67 3.05 -12.35
N PHE A 39 21.29 4.25 -12.41
CA PHE A 39 22.44 4.52 -13.27
C PHE A 39 23.63 3.62 -12.92
N ASP A 40 23.89 3.43 -11.63
CA ASP A 40 24.96 2.54 -11.13
C ASP A 40 24.61 1.04 -11.22
N ASN A 41 23.43 0.67 -11.74
CA ASN A 41 22.91 -0.70 -11.81
C ASN A 41 22.76 -1.40 -10.43
N ASN A 42 22.62 -0.63 -9.36
CA ASN A 42 22.34 -1.14 -8.01
C ASN A 42 20.85 -1.43 -7.80
N VAL A 43 19.98 -0.79 -8.59
CA VAL A 43 18.52 -0.96 -8.57
C VAL A 43 18.01 -1.11 -10.01
N LEU A 44 17.04 -1.98 -10.21
CA LEU A 44 16.38 -2.12 -11.52
C LEU A 44 15.58 -0.86 -11.84
N GLY A 45 15.54 -0.50 -13.12
CA GLY A 45 14.65 0.54 -13.62
C GLY A 45 13.18 0.16 -13.43
N PHE A 46 12.31 1.16 -13.30
CA PHE A 46 10.87 0.99 -13.18
C PHE A 46 10.11 1.85 -14.20
N HIS A 47 8.90 1.45 -14.48
CA HIS A 47 7.98 2.19 -15.35
C HIS A 47 6.81 2.71 -14.51
N VAL A 48 6.45 3.98 -14.73
CA VAL A 48 5.29 4.61 -14.09
C VAL A 48 4.17 4.69 -15.12
N GLU A 49 3.01 4.17 -14.79
CA GLU A 49 1.80 4.25 -15.58
C GLU A 49 0.71 4.97 -14.79
N HIS A 50 0.17 6.03 -15.36
CA HIS A 50 -0.93 6.77 -14.79
C HIS A 50 -2.24 6.32 -15.41
N ILE A 51 -3.20 5.91 -14.58
CA ILE A 51 -4.49 5.42 -15.03
C ILE A 51 -5.55 6.41 -14.57
N LYS A 52 -6.31 6.96 -15.54
CA LYS A 52 -7.44 7.85 -15.26
C LYS A 52 -8.59 7.00 -14.69
N THR A 53 -8.99 7.28 -13.47
CA THR A 53 -10.06 6.55 -12.75
C THR A 53 -11.35 7.35 -12.60
N MET A 54 -11.44 8.51 -13.25
CA MET A 54 -12.62 9.40 -13.25
C MET A 54 -12.88 9.88 -14.67
N GLU A 55 -14.15 9.92 -15.06
CA GLU A 55 -14.60 10.56 -16.29
C GLU A 55 -14.92 12.03 -15.99
N GLY A 56 -14.49 12.94 -16.86
CA GLY A 56 -14.69 14.37 -16.76
C GLY A 56 -13.40 15.15 -17.07
N ASP A 57 -13.55 16.34 -17.62
CA ASP A 57 -12.49 17.32 -17.75
C ASP A 57 -12.51 18.19 -16.48
N PHE A 58 -11.84 17.72 -15.44
CA PHE A 58 -11.60 18.52 -14.25
C PHE A 58 -10.34 19.32 -14.45
N ASP A 59 -10.48 20.62 -14.43
CA ASP A 59 -9.32 21.51 -14.33
C ASP A 59 -8.83 21.52 -12.88
N TRP A 60 -7.81 20.71 -12.60
CA TRP A 60 -7.22 20.60 -11.26
C TRP A 60 -6.47 21.87 -10.83
N ASP A 61 -6.21 22.79 -11.76
CA ASP A 61 -5.61 24.10 -11.49
C ASP A 61 -6.66 25.17 -11.15
N ASP A 62 -7.97 24.84 -11.21
CA ASP A 62 -9.03 25.74 -10.77
C ASP A 62 -9.21 25.66 -9.24
N PRO A 63 -8.80 26.69 -8.50
CA PRO A 63 -8.87 26.68 -7.04
C PRO A 63 -10.31 26.62 -6.50
N THR A 64 -11.32 26.95 -7.30
CA THR A 64 -12.73 26.90 -6.86
C THR A 64 -13.30 25.48 -6.88
N LEU A 65 -12.75 24.60 -7.72
CA LEU A 65 -13.11 23.17 -7.74
C LEU A 65 -12.43 22.39 -6.62
N ALA A 66 -11.21 22.77 -6.24
CA ALA A 66 -10.46 22.12 -5.16
C ALA A 66 -11.17 22.27 -3.80
N ASP A 67 -11.83 23.41 -3.55
CA ASP A 67 -12.57 23.69 -2.31
C ASP A 67 -13.98 23.05 -2.28
N ALA A 68 -14.53 22.67 -3.45
CA ALA A 68 -15.89 22.15 -3.58
C ALA A 68 -15.98 20.61 -3.55
N ILE A 69 -14.87 19.91 -3.72
CA ILE A 69 -14.83 18.45 -3.77
C ILE A 69 -14.24 17.92 -2.47
N ASP A 70 -15.01 17.12 -1.71
CA ASP A 70 -14.43 16.30 -0.65
C ASP A 70 -13.57 15.20 -1.28
N VAL A 71 -12.28 15.46 -1.31
CA VAL A 71 -11.27 14.57 -1.89
C VAL A 71 -11.30 13.20 -1.23
N ASN A 72 -11.62 13.12 0.08
CA ASN A 72 -11.71 11.84 0.79
C ASN A 72 -12.94 11.06 0.34
N GLU A 73 -14.10 11.71 0.22
CA GLU A 73 -15.32 11.08 -0.29
C GLU A 73 -15.09 10.55 -1.70
N LEU A 74 -14.44 11.32 -2.56
CA LEU A 74 -14.10 10.92 -3.92
C LEU A 74 -13.18 9.69 -3.95
N TYR A 75 -12.10 9.69 -3.15
CA TYR A 75 -11.16 8.56 -3.10
C TYR A 75 -11.77 7.30 -2.49
N MET A 76 -12.77 7.45 -1.62
CA MET A 76 -13.46 6.36 -0.93
C MET A 76 -14.76 5.95 -1.61
N SER A 77 -15.10 6.52 -2.78
CA SER A 77 -16.30 6.15 -3.52
C SER A 77 -16.21 4.70 -4.00
N GLU A 78 -17.26 3.92 -3.79
CA GLU A 78 -17.31 2.51 -4.11
C GLU A 78 -17.17 2.25 -5.62
N GLU A 79 -17.75 3.15 -6.44
CA GLU A 79 -17.65 3.07 -7.89
C GLU A 79 -16.20 3.17 -8.36
N ARG A 80 -15.48 4.18 -7.89
CA ARG A 80 -14.06 4.36 -8.23
C ARG A 80 -13.22 3.20 -7.75
N MET A 81 -13.42 2.75 -6.52
CA MET A 81 -12.67 1.63 -5.94
C MET A 81 -12.93 0.35 -6.72
N SER A 82 -14.17 0.10 -7.15
CA SER A 82 -14.55 -1.04 -7.99
C SER A 82 -13.90 -0.99 -9.37
N LEU A 83 -13.85 0.19 -10.01
CA LEU A 83 -13.14 0.37 -11.28
C LEU A 83 -11.65 0.04 -11.15
N ILE A 84 -11.00 0.51 -10.09
CA ILE A 84 -9.59 0.22 -9.81
C ILE A 84 -9.37 -1.28 -9.58
N ALA A 85 -10.19 -1.91 -8.74
CA ALA A 85 -10.09 -3.34 -8.46
C ALA A 85 -10.26 -4.19 -9.72
N ASN A 86 -11.27 -3.88 -10.55
CA ASN A 86 -11.49 -4.55 -11.83
C ASN A 86 -10.30 -4.36 -12.78
N HIS A 87 -9.77 -3.14 -12.88
CA HIS A 87 -8.58 -2.86 -13.70
C HIS A 87 -7.37 -3.69 -13.26
N ILE A 88 -7.13 -3.77 -11.94
CA ILE A 88 -6.04 -4.57 -11.37
C ILE A 88 -6.24 -6.06 -11.72
N ILE A 89 -7.43 -6.62 -11.51
CA ILE A 89 -7.72 -8.03 -11.80
C ILE A 89 -7.50 -8.35 -13.28
N GLN A 90 -8.04 -7.51 -14.18
CA GLN A 90 -7.95 -7.73 -15.62
C GLN A 90 -6.52 -7.67 -16.13
N ASN A 91 -5.69 -6.79 -15.57
CA ASN A 91 -4.32 -6.57 -16.03
C ASN A 91 -3.27 -7.37 -15.23
N HIS A 92 -3.66 -8.03 -14.15
CA HIS A 92 -2.72 -8.71 -13.25
C HIS A 92 -1.79 -9.68 -13.97
N LYS A 93 -2.34 -10.58 -14.81
CA LYS A 93 -1.54 -11.56 -15.55
C LYS A 93 -0.50 -10.91 -16.47
N ALA A 94 -0.88 -9.84 -17.17
CA ALA A 94 0.02 -9.12 -18.07
C ALA A 94 1.14 -8.40 -17.30
N LYS A 95 0.78 -7.72 -16.21
CA LYS A 95 1.73 -6.94 -15.39
C LYS A 95 2.66 -7.80 -14.55
N THR A 96 2.25 -9.02 -14.18
CA THR A 96 3.03 -9.94 -13.34
C THR A 96 3.69 -11.09 -14.10
N ARG A 97 3.85 -10.96 -15.42
CA ARG A 97 4.37 -12.01 -16.30
C ARG A 97 3.67 -13.36 -16.06
N ASN A 98 2.36 -13.38 -16.20
CA ASN A 98 1.52 -14.55 -15.99
C ASN A 98 1.63 -15.13 -14.56
N ARG A 99 1.53 -14.26 -13.54
CA ARG A 99 1.59 -14.60 -12.10
C ARG A 99 2.95 -15.12 -11.64
N GLN A 100 4.01 -14.82 -12.37
CA GLN A 100 5.38 -15.10 -11.94
C GLN A 100 5.80 -14.21 -10.77
N TYR A 101 5.25 -13.00 -10.70
CA TYR A 101 5.51 -12.02 -9.65
C TYR A 101 4.26 -11.69 -8.86
N THR A 102 4.44 -11.34 -7.59
CA THR A 102 3.38 -10.79 -6.72
C THR A 102 3.24 -9.29 -6.96
N ALA A 103 2.01 -8.79 -6.94
CA ALA A 103 1.72 -7.37 -6.94
C ALA A 103 1.53 -6.86 -5.49
N ILE A 104 2.07 -5.69 -5.17
CA ILE A 104 1.78 -4.98 -3.93
C ILE A 104 0.85 -3.82 -4.25
N PHE A 105 -0.30 -3.79 -3.58
CA PHE A 105 -1.28 -2.72 -3.69
C PHE A 105 -1.28 -1.87 -2.42
N ALA A 106 -0.58 -0.75 -2.47
CA ALA A 106 -0.49 0.19 -1.35
C ALA A 106 -1.68 1.14 -1.35
N VAL A 107 -2.30 1.29 -0.19
CA VAL A 107 -3.44 2.18 0.04
C VAL A 107 -3.17 3.14 1.20
N SER A 108 -3.94 4.23 1.26
CA SER A 108 -3.69 5.35 2.18
C SER A 108 -4.11 5.08 3.62
N SER A 109 -5.06 4.17 3.86
CA SER A 109 -5.61 3.91 5.19
C SER A 109 -6.06 2.47 5.38
N ILE A 110 -6.23 2.05 6.62
CA ILE A 110 -6.80 0.73 6.98
C ILE A 110 -8.23 0.61 6.46
N GLU A 111 -9.03 1.67 6.59
CA GLU A 111 -10.40 1.70 6.06
C GLU A 111 -10.44 1.45 4.55
N ALA A 112 -9.55 2.12 3.78
CA ALA A 112 -9.41 1.90 2.36
C ALA A 112 -8.99 0.46 2.04
N LEU A 113 -8.06 -0.11 2.82
CA LEU A 113 -7.62 -1.49 2.64
C LEU A 113 -8.77 -2.47 2.83
N VAL A 114 -9.56 -2.31 3.89
CA VAL A 114 -10.69 -3.19 4.19
C VAL A 114 -11.75 -3.11 3.09
N LYS A 115 -12.11 -1.89 2.65
CA LYS A 115 -13.05 -1.70 1.54
C LYS A 115 -12.55 -2.33 0.24
N TYR A 116 -11.30 -2.12 -0.14
CA TYR A 116 -10.72 -2.77 -1.32
C TYR A 116 -10.70 -4.30 -1.18
N TYR A 117 -10.37 -4.81 0.00
CA TYR A 117 -10.37 -6.25 0.24
C TYR A 117 -11.76 -6.86 0.02
N ASP A 118 -12.80 -6.20 0.53
CA ASP A 118 -14.19 -6.65 0.34
C ASP A 118 -14.63 -6.54 -1.13
N ILE A 119 -14.25 -5.47 -1.83
CA ILE A 119 -14.50 -5.32 -3.27
C ILE A 119 -13.81 -6.44 -4.05
N PHE A 120 -12.53 -6.71 -3.80
CA PHE A 120 -11.84 -7.82 -4.46
C PHE A 120 -12.55 -9.16 -4.21
N LYS A 121 -13.00 -9.44 -2.99
CA LYS A 121 -13.76 -10.66 -2.68
C LYS A 121 -15.11 -10.74 -3.39
N SER A 122 -15.75 -9.63 -3.67
CA SER A 122 -17.04 -9.58 -4.39
C SER A 122 -16.93 -9.87 -5.88
N ILE A 123 -15.76 -9.60 -6.47
CA ILE A 123 -15.49 -9.82 -7.89
C ILE A 123 -15.06 -11.26 -8.13
N LYS A 124 -15.61 -11.90 -9.18
CA LYS A 124 -15.20 -13.27 -9.53
C LYS A 124 -13.82 -13.29 -10.18
N HIS A 125 -12.85 -13.91 -9.54
CA HIS A 125 -11.48 -14.11 -10.04
C HIS A 125 -10.83 -15.35 -9.41
N ASP A 126 -9.63 -15.73 -9.90
CA ASP A 126 -8.83 -16.85 -9.43
C ASP A 126 -7.54 -16.45 -8.70
N LEU A 127 -7.41 -15.17 -8.31
CA LEU A 127 -6.23 -14.63 -7.66
C LEU A 127 -6.27 -14.86 -6.14
N ASN A 128 -5.12 -15.21 -5.56
CA ASN A 128 -4.94 -15.27 -4.12
C ASN A 128 -4.60 -13.87 -3.61
N ILE A 129 -5.50 -13.28 -2.86
CA ILE A 129 -5.38 -11.91 -2.34
C ILE A 129 -5.36 -11.93 -0.83
N SER A 130 -4.51 -11.13 -0.22
CA SER A 130 -4.51 -10.91 1.23
C SER A 130 -4.12 -9.47 1.56
N GLY A 131 -4.25 -9.10 2.82
CA GLY A 131 -3.92 -7.77 3.31
C GLY A 131 -3.12 -7.83 4.60
N ILE A 132 -2.25 -6.84 4.80
CA ILE A 132 -1.50 -6.69 6.03
C ILE A 132 -1.34 -5.22 6.40
N PHE A 133 -1.56 -4.92 7.67
CA PHE A 133 -1.36 -3.60 8.25
C PHE A 133 -1.02 -3.72 9.74
N SER A 134 -0.40 -2.69 10.29
CA SER A 134 -0.14 -2.61 11.73
C SER A 134 -1.38 -2.05 12.44
N TYR A 135 -1.86 -2.75 13.46
CA TYR A 135 -2.90 -2.29 14.38
C TYR A 135 -2.27 -1.89 15.71
N GLY A 136 -2.84 -0.92 16.43
CA GLY A 136 -2.38 -0.53 17.76
C GLY A 136 -1.27 0.52 17.83
N GLN A 137 -1.06 1.34 16.78
CA GLN A 137 -0.12 2.48 16.82
C GLN A 137 -0.78 3.87 16.77
N ASN A 138 -2.10 3.95 16.81
CA ASN A 138 -2.82 5.21 16.89
C ASN A 138 -3.47 5.32 18.27
N GLU A 139 -2.74 5.83 19.24
CA GLU A 139 -3.20 6.04 20.63
C GLU A 139 -4.37 7.05 20.76
N ASP A 140 -4.81 7.69 19.69
CA ASP A 140 -5.80 8.78 19.73
C ASP A 140 -7.25 8.39 19.37
N ALA A 141 -7.57 7.09 19.23
CA ALA A 141 -8.92 6.68 18.85
C ALA A 141 -9.40 5.41 19.54
N GLU A 142 -9.89 5.57 20.77
CA GLU A 142 -10.69 4.55 21.46
C GLU A 142 -11.84 4.08 20.54
N GLY A 143 -11.87 2.77 20.21
CA GLY A 143 -12.90 2.13 19.37
C GLY A 143 -12.47 1.85 17.92
N LYS A 144 -11.50 2.57 17.33
CA LYS A 144 -11.01 2.25 15.97
C LYS A 144 -10.05 1.07 15.95
N ASP A 145 -9.34 0.83 17.03
CA ASP A 145 -8.38 -0.28 17.15
C ASP A 145 -9.08 -1.64 17.20
N GLU A 146 -10.23 -1.75 17.86
CA GLU A 146 -11.01 -2.99 17.92
C GLU A 146 -11.52 -3.37 16.53
N HIS A 147 -12.10 -2.42 15.77
CA HIS A 147 -12.54 -2.65 14.40
C HIS A 147 -11.39 -3.01 13.45
N SER A 148 -10.22 -2.41 13.65
CA SER A 148 -9.03 -2.71 12.83
C SER A 148 -8.49 -4.11 13.13
N ARG A 149 -8.50 -4.54 14.39
CA ARG A 149 -8.10 -5.88 14.81
C ARG A 149 -9.05 -6.94 14.25
N ASP A 150 -10.36 -6.72 14.34
CA ASP A 150 -11.37 -7.63 13.81
C ASP A 150 -11.27 -7.78 12.28
N ALA A 151 -11.03 -6.66 11.58
CA ALA A 151 -10.82 -6.67 10.14
C ALA A 151 -9.58 -7.48 9.76
N LEU A 152 -8.46 -7.30 10.49
CA LEU A 152 -7.24 -8.07 10.26
C LEU A 152 -7.45 -9.56 10.57
N GLU A 153 -8.15 -9.90 11.65
CA GLU A 153 -8.46 -11.29 12.01
C GLU A 153 -9.27 -11.98 10.92
N ARG A 154 -10.25 -11.28 10.35
CA ARG A 154 -11.03 -11.78 9.20
C ARG A 154 -10.15 -12.04 7.98
N ILE A 155 -9.24 -11.13 7.64
CA ILE A 155 -8.29 -11.30 6.53
C ILE A 155 -7.35 -12.48 6.79
N ILE A 156 -6.85 -12.62 8.02
CA ILE A 156 -6.00 -13.75 8.44
C ILE A 156 -6.75 -15.07 8.35
N LYS A 157 -8.04 -15.10 8.73
CA LYS A 157 -8.87 -16.29 8.61
C LYS A 157 -9.01 -16.75 7.16
N ASP A 158 -9.32 -15.83 6.25
CA ASP A 158 -9.38 -16.13 4.82
C ASP A 158 -8.04 -16.64 4.29
N TYR A 159 -6.93 -16.02 4.73
CA TYR A 159 -5.59 -16.47 4.41
C TYR A 159 -5.31 -17.89 4.89
N ASN A 160 -5.70 -18.22 6.12
CA ASN A 160 -5.55 -19.56 6.67
C ASN A 160 -6.29 -20.61 5.84
N GLU A 161 -7.49 -20.27 5.36
CA GLU A 161 -8.27 -21.16 4.47
C GLU A 161 -7.56 -21.39 3.14
N ILE A 162 -7.02 -20.31 2.52
CA ILE A 162 -6.31 -20.41 1.25
C ILE A 162 -5.03 -21.24 1.37
N TYR A 163 -4.27 -21.08 2.46
CA TYR A 163 -2.92 -21.63 2.58
C TYR A 163 -2.82 -22.80 3.57
N SER A 164 -3.92 -23.22 4.19
CA SER A 164 -3.97 -24.28 5.21
C SER A 164 -3.03 -23.99 6.38
N THR A 165 -3.07 -22.75 6.87
CA THR A 165 -2.30 -22.25 8.01
C THR A 165 -3.22 -21.98 9.21
N ASN A 166 -2.66 -21.61 10.35
CA ASN A 166 -3.42 -21.31 11.56
C ASN A 166 -2.84 -20.09 12.28
N PHE A 167 -2.83 -18.94 11.59
CA PHE A 167 -2.42 -17.67 12.16
C PHE A 167 -3.60 -16.93 12.79
N SER A 168 -3.28 -16.01 13.69
CA SER A 168 -4.21 -15.06 14.31
C SER A 168 -3.50 -13.73 14.51
N THR A 169 -4.23 -12.72 14.96
CA THR A 169 -3.62 -11.44 15.35
C THR A 169 -2.59 -11.61 16.46
N ASP A 170 -2.75 -12.59 17.35
CA ASP A 170 -1.77 -12.89 18.41
C ASP A 170 -0.47 -13.50 17.86
N THR A 171 -0.53 -14.15 16.69
CA THR A 171 0.63 -14.70 15.98
C THR A 171 1.05 -13.84 14.78
N PHE A 172 0.78 -12.54 14.82
CA PHE A 172 1.02 -11.59 13.73
C PHE A 172 2.43 -11.66 13.15
N ALA A 173 3.45 -11.81 13.97
CA ALA A 173 4.85 -11.91 13.50
C ALA A 173 5.08 -13.13 12.59
N ALA A 174 4.43 -14.26 12.90
CA ALA A 174 4.50 -15.47 12.07
C ALA A 174 3.71 -15.30 10.76
N TYR A 175 2.54 -14.67 10.81
CA TYR A 175 1.75 -14.29 9.64
C TYR A 175 2.53 -13.35 8.71
N HIS A 176 3.12 -12.27 9.25
CA HIS A 176 3.97 -11.35 8.50
C HIS A 176 5.13 -12.05 7.81
N LYS A 177 5.80 -12.97 8.51
CA LYS A 177 6.91 -13.75 7.95
C LYS A 177 6.43 -14.64 6.81
N ASP A 178 5.31 -15.35 6.96
CA ASP A 178 4.78 -16.24 5.92
C ASP A 178 4.36 -15.45 4.67
N ILE A 179 3.68 -14.30 4.82
CA ILE A 179 3.40 -13.37 3.72
C ILE A 179 4.69 -12.93 3.02
N SER A 180 5.68 -12.47 3.80
CA SER A 180 6.96 -12.04 3.25
C SER A 180 7.63 -13.13 2.42
N ASP A 181 7.61 -14.37 2.90
CA ASP A 181 8.18 -15.51 2.18
C ASP A 181 7.39 -15.86 0.90
N ARG A 182 6.06 -15.68 0.88
CA ARG A 182 5.24 -15.88 -0.33
C ARG A 182 5.45 -14.79 -1.37
N VAL A 183 5.49 -13.54 -0.94
CA VAL A 183 5.77 -12.40 -1.82
C VAL A 183 7.16 -12.51 -2.44
N LYS A 184 8.12 -13.07 -1.71
CA LYS A 184 9.48 -13.36 -2.21
C LYS A 184 9.62 -14.66 -3.01
N GLY A 185 8.53 -15.28 -3.37
CA GLY A 185 8.55 -16.53 -4.16
C GLY A 185 9.14 -17.76 -3.47
N LYS A 186 9.30 -17.74 -2.14
CA LYS A 186 9.89 -18.85 -1.38
C LYS A 186 8.91 -19.98 -1.06
N LYS A 187 7.64 -19.80 -1.38
CA LYS A 187 6.59 -20.79 -1.10
C LYS A 187 5.96 -21.28 -2.40
N THR A 188 5.55 -22.54 -2.41
CA THR A 188 5.01 -23.22 -3.60
C THR A 188 3.67 -22.64 -4.07
N LYS A 189 2.84 -22.12 -3.17
CA LYS A 189 1.57 -21.45 -3.52
C LYS A 189 1.76 -19.95 -3.35
N PRO A 190 1.87 -19.18 -4.45
CA PRO A 190 2.14 -17.74 -4.39
C PRO A 190 0.93 -16.96 -3.83
N LEU A 191 1.23 -15.78 -3.34
CA LEU A 191 0.27 -14.70 -3.13
C LEU A 191 0.30 -13.82 -4.38
N ASP A 192 -0.85 -13.56 -4.97
CA ASP A 192 -0.91 -12.78 -6.22
C ASP A 192 -0.95 -11.29 -5.95
N ILE A 193 -1.76 -10.85 -5.00
CA ILE A 193 -1.87 -9.44 -4.62
C ILE A 193 -1.81 -9.31 -3.10
N LEU A 194 -0.92 -8.45 -2.63
CA LEU A 194 -0.83 -8.06 -1.22
C LEU A 194 -1.29 -6.61 -1.05
N LEU A 195 -2.38 -6.39 -0.32
CA LEU A 195 -2.83 -5.06 0.10
C LEU A 195 -2.06 -4.63 1.33
N VAL A 196 -1.53 -3.40 1.33
CA VAL A 196 -0.71 -2.90 2.43
C VAL A 196 -1.05 -1.46 2.81
N VAL A 197 -0.89 -1.14 4.09
CA VAL A 197 -0.84 0.23 4.60
C VAL A 197 0.52 0.44 5.25
N ASN A 198 1.35 1.31 4.68
CA ASN A 198 2.69 1.66 5.15
C ASN A 198 3.68 0.49 5.39
N MET A 199 3.31 -0.74 5.07
CA MET A 199 4.16 -1.93 5.20
C MET A 199 4.69 -2.36 3.83
N PHE A 200 5.84 -3.01 3.80
CA PHE A 200 6.48 -3.52 2.56
C PHE A 200 6.84 -2.45 1.51
N LEU A 201 6.78 -1.16 1.83
CA LEU A 201 7.06 -0.08 0.89
C LEU A 201 8.53 0.37 0.94
N THR A 202 9.16 0.29 2.11
CA THR A 202 10.58 0.64 2.31
C THR A 202 11.33 -0.52 2.94
N GLY A 203 12.56 -0.75 2.48
CA GLY A 203 13.40 -1.82 3.01
C GLY A 203 12.97 -3.24 2.68
N PHE A 204 11.96 -3.43 1.84
CA PHE A 204 11.54 -4.74 1.37
C PHE A 204 12.34 -5.10 0.12
N ASP A 205 13.14 -6.16 0.22
CA ASP A 205 13.94 -6.68 -0.88
C ASP A 205 13.38 -8.04 -1.34
N SER A 206 13.05 -8.12 -2.63
CA SER A 206 12.66 -9.35 -3.31
C SER A 206 13.66 -9.62 -4.42
N LYS A 207 14.45 -10.66 -4.28
CA LYS A 207 15.55 -11.05 -5.20
C LYS A 207 15.12 -11.97 -6.34
N THR A 208 13.85 -11.92 -6.72
CA THR A 208 13.34 -12.76 -7.82
C THR A 208 13.07 -11.95 -9.05
#